data_3f19e8bd3171fa5129061829342f459b
#
_entry.id   3f19e8bd3171fa5129061829342f459b
#
_cell.length_a   1.000
_cell.length_b   1.000
_cell.length_c   1.000
_cell.angle_alpha   90.00
_cell.angle_beta   90.00
_cell.angle_gamma   90.00
#
_symmetry.space_group_name_H-M   'P 1'
#
loop_
_entity.id
_entity.type
_entity.pdbx_description
1 polymer ?
#
loop_
_entity_poly.entity_id
_entity_poly.type
_entity_poly.pdbx_seq_one_letter_code
_entity_poly.pdbx_strand_id
1 'polypeptide(L)'
;MGSGKVGVDPRLLELIVCPRDRSNLRDAGRELICERGHAYGVVDGVPVLLVEEVPFTHCDAQRALAATQTETPQLMPAPGEGEIDPFVNKWIAATNGALYSHLAGKLQEYPIPDLRLPPGAGRRFLDVGCSWGRWCIAAARAGYRPIGIDPSLGGIRAARNVAAQLGADALFVVGDGRYLPFRDHVIDQAFSYSVLQHLSKENVVLTLREIRRVLRPEGASLIQMANKLGPRSLYNQLRHCFVKTHGFEVRYWLPGELLTAFRNELGPTEMEVDGFFSLNPQISDLRFLPWKYQTVVRSSEALRKASRALLPLRYGADSLYLRTNGPRPK
;
A
#
# COMPACT_ATOMS: atom_id res chain seq x y z
N MET A 1 13.90 13.61 -31.46
CA MET A 1 13.14 14.41 -30.52
C MET A 1 13.71 14.12 -29.14
N GLY A 2 14.30 15.14 -28.51
CA GLY A 2 15.08 14.97 -27.30
C GLY A 2 14.27 14.43 -26.12
N SER A 3 14.73 13.36 -25.49
CA SER A 3 14.23 12.91 -24.19
C SER A 3 14.57 13.98 -23.16
N GLY A 4 13.67 14.91 -22.93
CA GLY A 4 13.78 15.80 -21.78
C GLY A 4 13.92 14.92 -20.54
N LYS A 5 15.00 15.09 -19.77
CA LYS A 5 15.19 14.40 -18.49
C LYS A 5 13.98 14.72 -17.62
N VAL A 6 13.16 13.72 -17.36
CA VAL A 6 12.04 13.84 -16.42
C VAL A 6 12.65 13.84 -15.02
N GLY A 7 12.79 15.02 -14.41
CA GLY A 7 13.21 15.17 -13.02
C GLY A 7 12.15 14.65 -12.04
N VAL A 8 12.51 14.57 -10.77
CA VAL A 8 11.55 14.24 -9.70
C VAL A 8 10.53 15.37 -9.57
N ASP A 9 9.25 15.05 -9.37
CA ASP A 9 8.19 16.05 -9.16
C ASP A 9 8.57 16.96 -7.98
N PRO A 10 8.63 18.30 -8.16
CA PRO A 10 9.01 19.23 -7.11
C PRO A 10 8.16 19.11 -5.84
N ARG A 11 6.87 18.80 -5.98
CA ARG A 11 5.96 18.59 -4.84
C ARG A 11 6.36 17.37 -4.01
N LEU A 12 6.88 16.32 -4.66
CA LEU A 12 7.39 15.13 -3.97
C LEU A 12 8.73 15.48 -3.29
N LEU A 13 9.61 16.19 -3.97
CA LEU A 13 10.93 16.57 -3.45
C LEU A 13 10.83 17.40 -2.15
N GLU A 14 9.82 18.24 -2.00
CA GLU A 14 9.54 18.98 -0.77
C GLU A 14 9.18 18.08 0.43
N LEU A 15 8.65 16.90 0.17
CA LEU A 15 8.15 15.98 1.20
C LEU A 15 9.15 14.91 1.60
N ILE A 16 10.06 14.55 0.68
CA ILE A 16 10.98 13.44 0.91
C ILE A 16 12.28 13.87 1.58
N VAL A 17 12.88 12.91 2.26
CA VAL A 17 14.19 13.00 2.94
C VAL A 17 14.97 11.72 2.74
N CYS A 18 16.25 11.73 3.07
CA CYS A 18 17.08 10.54 3.10
C CYS A 18 16.51 9.48 4.06
N PRO A 19 16.20 8.25 3.62
CA PRO A 19 15.66 7.22 4.50
C PRO A 19 16.65 6.72 5.56
N ARG A 20 17.97 6.96 5.38
CA ARG A 20 19.01 6.55 6.35
C ARG A 20 19.16 7.52 7.51
N ASP A 21 19.14 8.84 7.23
CA ASP A 21 19.51 9.85 8.23
C ASP A 21 18.56 11.05 8.30
N ARG A 22 17.49 11.05 7.46
CA ARG A 22 16.45 12.10 7.40
C ARG A 22 16.95 13.49 7.00
N SER A 23 18.18 13.60 6.49
CA SER A 23 18.68 14.84 5.92
C SER A 23 18.00 15.17 4.58
N ASN A 24 18.09 16.45 4.16
CA ASN A 24 17.48 16.89 2.91
C ASN A 24 18.13 16.21 1.71
N LEU A 25 17.32 16.03 0.68
CA LEU A 25 17.74 15.49 -0.62
C LEU A 25 17.83 16.62 -1.65
N ARG A 26 18.89 16.62 -2.44
CA ARG A 26 19.09 17.51 -3.58
C ARG A 26 18.99 16.70 -4.86
N ASP A 27 18.26 17.18 -5.82
CA ASP A 27 18.17 16.58 -7.16
C ASP A 27 19.46 16.89 -7.95
N ALA A 28 20.16 15.84 -8.35
CA ALA A 28 21.34 15.87 -9.20
C ALA A 28 21.06 15.29 -10.59
N GLY A 29 19.80 15.16 -10.98
CA GLY A 29 19.29 14.71 -12.29
C GLY A 29 19.03 13.21 -12.34
N ARG A 30 20.05 12.36 -12.29
CA ARG A 30 19.87 10.89 -12.25
C ARG A 30 19.86 10.33 -10.83
N GLU A 31 20.19 11.16 -9.85
CA GLU A 31 20.29 10.78 -8.44
C GLU A 31 19.76 11.88 -7.55
N LEU A 32 19.24 11.47 -6.41
CA LEU A 32 19.03 12.34 -5.26
C LEU A 32 20.18 12.13 -4.27
N ILE A 33 20.81 13.21 -3.85
CA ILE A 33 21.97 13.14 -2.94
C ILE A 33 21.63 13.89 -1.66
N CYS A 34 21.83 13.25 -0.51
CA CYS A 34 21.61 13.87 0.78
C CYS A 34 22.85 14.68 1.27
N GLU A 35 22.66 15.47 2.32
CA GLU A 35 23.70 16.30 2.92
C GLU A 35 24.91 15.49 3.46
N ARG A 36 24.71 14.20 3.76
CA ARG A 36 25.75 13.27 4.23
C ARG A 36 26.35 12.42 3.11
N GLY A 37 25.97 12.67 1.86
CA GLY A 37 26.54 12.01 0.69
C GLY A 37 25.88 10.69 0.30
N HIS A 38 24.77 10.24 0.93
CA HIS A 38 24.04 9.09 0.44
C HIS A 38 23.36 9.46 -0.89
N ALA A 39 23.56 8.61 -1.91
CA ALA A 39 22.99 8.79 -3.24
C ALA A 39 21.89 7.75 -3.51
N TYR A 40 20.85 8.17 -4.21
CA TYR A 40 19.68 7.37 -4.55
C TYR A 40 19.32 7.57 -6.02
N GLY A 41 19.26 6.52 -6.79
CA GLY A 41 18.98 6.61 -8.22
C GLY A 41 17.55 7.08 -8.51
N VAL A 42 17.38 7.76 -9.66
CA VAL A 42 16.09 8.19 -10.20
C VAL A 42 15.88 7.50 -11.54
N VAL A 43 14.79 6.76 -11.68
CA VAL A 43 14.42 6.04 -12.90
C VAL A 43 13.11 6.61 -13.45
N ASP A 44 13.14 7.18 -14.65
CA ASP A 44 11.97 7.84 -15.28
C ASP A 44 11.31 8.91 -14.37
N GLY A 45 12.10 9.66 -13.60
CA GLY A 45 11.58 10.64 -12.62
C GLY A 45 10.99 10.01 -11.35
N VAL A 46 11.13 8.71 -11.16
CA VAL A 46 10.76 8.00 -9.91
C VAL A 46 12.00 7.87 -9.04
N PRO A 47 12.04 8.46 -7.84
CA PRO A 47 13.12 8.24 -6.90
C PRO A 47 13.06 6.83 -6.29
N VAL A 48 14.23 6.17 -6.18
CA VAL A 48 14.39 4.84 -5.57
C VAL A 48 15.08 5.01 -4.24
N LEU A 49 14.29 5.23 -3.17
CA LEU A 49 14.76 5.57 -1.83
C LEU A 49 14.75 4.32 -0.92
N LEU A 50 15.58 3.34 -1.28
CA LEU A 50 15.75 2.09 -0.54
C LEU A 50 17.04 2.12 0.29
N VAL A 51 17.03 1.43 1.43
CA VAL A 51 18.20 1.24 2.30
C VAL A 51 18.79 -0.13 1.99
N GLU A 52 19.98 -0.16 1.38
CA GLU A 52 20.59 -1.39 0.87
C GLU A 52 21.19 -2.28 1.97
N GLU A 53 21.57 -1.68 3.09
CA GLU A 53 22.26 -2.35 4.20
C GLU A 53 21.35 -3.25 5.04
N VAL A 54 20.03 -3.24 4.77
CA VAL A 54 19.07 -4.06 5.50
C VAL A 54 18.44 -5.13 4.59
N PRO A 55 18.13 -6.32 5.12
CA PRO A 55 17.43 -7.34 4.36
C PRO A 55 16.09 -6.82 3.82
N PHE A 56 15.86 -6.96 2.52
CA PHE A 56 14.60 -6.55 1.91
C PHE A 56 13.45 -7.49 2.29
N THR A 57 12.28 -6.92 2.46
CA THR A 57 11.04 -7.66 2.73
C THR A 57 10.43 -8.26 1.48
N HIS A 58 10.79 -7.72 0.29
CA HIS A 58 10.29 -8.16 -1.00
C HIS A 58 11.40 -8.14 -2.06
N CYS A 59 11.40 -9.15 -2.94
CA CYS A 59 12.44 -9.30 -3.99
C CYS A 59 12.44 -8.15 -5.02
N ASP A 60 11.33 -7.43 -5.18
CA ASP A 60 11.25 -6.30 -6.11
C ASP A 60 12.12 -5.11 -5.69
N ALA A 61 12.46 -4.98 -4.40
CA ALA A 61 13.42 -3.97 -3.94
C ALA A 61 14.81 -4.17 -4.58
N GLN A 62 15.29 -5.42 -4.65
CA GLN A 62 16.56 -5.72 -5.33
C GLN A 62 16.51 -5.38 -6.82
N ARG A 63 15.38 -5.67 -7.48
CA ARG A 63 15.16 -5.34 -8.90
C ARG A 63 15.12 -3.82 -9.13
N ALA A 64 14.51 -3.09 -8.21
CA ALA A 64 14.46 -1.63 -8.28
C ALA A 64 15.86 -1.02 -8.16
N LEU A 65 16.69 -1.49 -7.23
CA LEU A 65 18.09 -1.05 -7.09
C LEU A 65 18.92 -1.40 -8.34
N ALA A 66 18.81 -2.63 -8.84
CA ALA A 66 19.52 -3.02 -10.07
C ALA A 66 19.15 -2.12 -11.26
N ALA A 67 17.91 -1.67 -11.35
CA ALA A 67 17.45 -0.75 -12.38
C ALA A 67 18.11 0.65 -12.31
N THR A 68 18.52 1.09 -11.12
CA THR A 68 19.24 2.38 -10.98
C THR A 68 20.68 2.33 -11.47
N GLN A 69 21.26 1.13 -11.48
CA GLN A 69 22.66 0.90 -11.90
C GLN A 69 22.80 0.68 -13.42
N THR A 70 21.69 0.63 -14.15
CA THR A 70 21.66 0.34 -15.59
C THR A 70 21.28 1.59 -16.38
N GLU A 71 22.01 1.90 -17.46
CA GLU A 71 21.67 3.05 -18.33
C GLU A 71 20.31 2.88 -19.02
N THR A 72 19.97 1.64 -19.40
CA THR A 72 18.70 1.26 -20.03
C THR A 72 18.07 0.09 -19.26
N PRO A 73 17.39 0.34 -18.13
CA PRO A 73 16.75 -0.73 -17.38
C PRO A 73 15.66 -1.41 -18.23
N GLN A 74 15.61 -2.74 -18.17
CA GLN A 74 14.54 -3.53 -18.82
C GLN A 74 13.23 -3.32 -18.04
N LEU A 75 12.47 -2.34 -18.48
CA LEU A 75 11.19 -1.98 -17.87
C LEU A 75 10.05 -2.45 -18.80
N MET A 76 8.91 -2.80 -18.21
CA MET A 76 7.72 -3.07 -19.03
C MET A 76 7.35 -1.80 -19.81
N PRO A 77 6.91 -1.93 -21.09
CA PRO A 77 6.50 -0.78 -21.88
C PRO A 77 5.36 -0.02 -21.22
N ALA A 78 5.29 1.29 -21.47
CA ALA A 78 4.11 2.06 -21.11
C ALA A 78 2.90 1.58 -21.93
N PRO A 79 1.67 1.64 -21.37
CA PRO A 79 0.46 1.28 -22.11
C PRO A 79 0.24 2.24 -23.29
N GLY A 80 -0.33 1.73 -24.38
CA GLY A 80 -0.88 2.55 -25.45
C GLY A 80 -2.12 3.33 -24.98
N GLU A 81 -2.57 4.26 -25.82
CA GLU A 81 -3.78 5.03 -25.51
C GLU A 81 -4.99 4.10 -25.38
N GLY A 82 -5.68 4.17 -24.25
CA GLY A 82 -6.84 3.32 -23.93
C GLY A 82 -6.51 1.86 -23.58
N GLU A 83 -5.24 1.47 -23.57
CA GLU A 83 -4.83 0.12 -23.20
C GLU A 83 -4.63 0.00 -21.68
N ILE A 84 -4.93 -1.18 -21.15
CA ILE A 84 -4.63 -1.52 -19.75
C ILE A 84 -3.12 -1.67 -19.57
N ASP A 85 -2.57 -1.05 -18.52
CA ASP A 85 -1.16 -1.15 -18.20
C ASP A 85 -0.70 -2.62 -18.14
N PRO A 86 0.38 -3.02 -18.83
CA PRO A 86 0.83 -4.41 -18.93
C PRO A 86 1.21 -5.02 -17.58
N PHE A 87 1.73 -4.23 -16.65
CA PHE A 87 2.03 -4.70 -15.28
C PHE A 87 0.74 -5.05 -14.55
N VAL A 88 -0.26 -4.17 -14.58
CA VAL A 88 -1.55 -4.40 -13.92
C VAL A 88 -2.23 -5.63 -14.51
N ASN A 89 -2.32 -5.72 -15.83
CA ASN A 89 -2.96 -6.83 -16.54
C ASN A 89 -2.31 -8.18 -16.20
N LYS A 90 -0.98 -8.22 -16.10
CA LYS A 90 -0.22 -9.44 -15.76
C LYS A 90 -0.33 -9.81 -14.29
N TRP A 91 -0.23 -8.83 -13.38
CA TRP A 91 -0.07 -9.07 -11.95
C TRP A 91 -1.34 -8.83 -11.12
N ILE A 92 -2.51 -8.63 -11.75
CA ILE A 92 -3.77 -8.31 -11.07
C ILE A 92 -4.14 -9.31 -9.96
N ALA A 93 -3.90 -10.59 -10.17
CA ALA A 93 -4.18 -11.62 -9.16
C ALA A 93 -3.23 -11.54 -7.96
N ALA A 94 -1.96 -11.20 -8.17
CA ALA A 94 -0.99 -11.05 -7.09
C ALA A 94 -1.23 -9.78 -6.27
N THR A 95 -1.69 -8.71 -6.91
CA THR A 95 -1.88 -7.39 -6.27
C THR A 95 -3.27 -7.19 -5.68
N ASN A 96 -4.31 -7.78 -6.30
CA ASN A 96 -5.70 -7.63 -5.86
C ASN A 96 -6.27 -8.88 -5.19
N GLY A 97 -5.54 -10.00 -5.23
CA GLY A 97 -5.94 -11.27 -4.62
C GLY A 97 -6.39 -12.35 -5.61
N ALA A 98 -6.38 -13.59 -5.14
CA ALA A 98 -6.59 -14.78 -5.97
C ALA A 98 -7.95 -14.82 -6.71
N LEU A 99 -8.96 -14.10 -6.24
CA LEU A 99 -10.26 -14.02 -6.92
C LEU A 99 -10.18 -13.31 -8.28
N TYR A 100 -9.10 -12.57 -8.54
CA TYR A 100 -8.83 -11.91 -9.83
C TYR A 100 -8.05 -12.79 -10.81
N SER A 101 -7.68 -14.02 -10.46
CA SER A 101 -6.84 -14.89 -11.32
C SER A 101 -7.42 -15.13 -12.72
N HIS A 102 -8.74 -15.16 -12.85
CA HIS A 102 -9.43 -15.36 -14.13
C HIS A 102 -9.33 -14.13 -15.07
N LEU A 103 -8.93 -12.97 -14.55
CA LEU A 103 -8.76 -11.71 -15.28
C LEU A 103 -7.31 -11.43 -15.67
N ALA A 104 -6.35 -12.22 -15.18
CA ALA A 104 -4.95 -12.03 -15.53
C ALA A 104 -4.74 -12.16 -17.05
N GLY A 105 -4.17 -11.15 -17.68
CA GLY A 105 -4.01 -11.03 -19.12
C GLY A 105 -5.29 -10.65 -19.90
N LYS A 106 -6.43 -10.42 -19.23
CA LYS A 106 -7.74 -10.18 -19.85
C LYS A 106 -8.47 -8.98 -19.27
N LEU A 107 -7.79 -8.16 -18.47
CA LEU A 107 -8.41 -7.01 -17.82
C LEU A 107 -8.82 -5.97 -18.87
N GLN A 108 -10.06 -5.52 -18.80
CA GLN A 108 -10.62 -4.49 -19.71
C GLN A 108 -10.84 -3.15 -19.02
N GLU A 109 -10.85 -3.15 -17.69
CA GLU A 109 -11.09 -1.96 -16.88
C GLU A 109 -10.32 -2.09 -15.56
N TYR A 110 -9.82 -0.98 -15.03
CA TYR A 110 -9.11 -0.98 -13.74
C TYR A 110 -10.10 -1.13 -12.56
N PRO A 111 -9.91 -2.14 -11.67
CA PRO A 111 -10.73 -2.30 -10.48
C PRO A 111 -10.31 -1.32 -9.38
N ILE A 112 -10.88 -0.11 -9.42
CA ILE A 112 -10.65 0.92 -8.40
C ILE A 112 -11.64 0.70 -7.25
N PRO A 113 -11.16 0.52 -6.01
CA PRO A 113 -12.01 0.23 -4.86
C PRO A 113 -12.71 1.47 -4.33
N ASP A 114 -13.75 1.26 -3.51
CA ASP A 114 -14.36 2.31 -2.70
C ASP A 114 -13.53 2.56 -1.44
N LEU A 115 -13.03 3.77 -1.27
CA LEU A 115 -12.27 4.15 -0.08
C LEU A 115 -13.22 4.35 1.11
N ARG A 116 -13.03 3.58 2.18
CA ARG A 116 -13.85 3.64 3.40
C ARG A 116 -13.34 4.70 4.39
N LEU A 117 -13.11 5.89 3.87
CA LEU A 117 -12.70 7.08 4.62
C LEU A 117 -13.62 8.26 4.28
N PRO A 118 -13.73 9.27 5.18
CA PRO A 118 -14.42 10.53 4.86
C PRO A 118 -13.78 11.24 3.66
N PRO A 119 -14.48 12.20 3.04
CA PRO A 119 -13.90 13.05 1.99
C PRO A 119 -12.56 13.66 2.40
N GLY A 120 -11.61 13.68 1.46
CA GLY A 120 -10.21 14.05 1.71
C GLY A 120 -10.01 15.53 2.03
N ALA A 121 -10.81 16.44 1.45
CA ALA A 121 -10.69 17.87 1.62
C ALA A 121 -9.25 18.41 1.44
N GLY A 122 -8.52 17.86 0.47
CA GLY A 122 -7.15 18.26 0.17
C GLY A 122 -6.09 17.73 1.15
N ARG A 123 -6.44 16.88 2.11
CA ARG A 123 -5.50 16.26 3.06
C ARG A 123 -4.51 15.32 2.35
N ARG A 124 -3.26 15.28 2.82
CA ARG A 124 -2.23 14.36 2.32
C ARG A 124 -2.51 12.95 2.81
N PHE A 125 -2.55 12.02 1.85
CA PHE A 125 -2.83 10.60 2.07
C PHE A 125 -1.60 9.79 1.67
N LEU A 126 -1.07 8.96 2.57
CA LEU A 126 0.05 8.07 2.32
C LEU A 126 -0.45 6.62 2.20
N ASP A 127 -0.27 6.01 1.04
CA ASP A 127 -0.54 4.58 0.79
C ASP A 127 0.75 3.77 0.91
N VAL A 128 0.90 3.02 2.00
CA VAL A 128 2.08 2.19 2.28
C VAL A 128 1.89 0.80 1.67
N GLY A 129 2.66 0.48 0.64
CA GLY A 129 2.52 -0.72 -0.18
C GLY A 129 1.47 -0.52 -1.27
N CYS A 130 1.57 0.58 -2.01
CA CYS A 130 0.55 1.00 -2.97
C CYS A 130 0.49 0.16 -4.25
N SER A 131 1.52 -0.65 -4.57
CA SER A 131 1.64 -1.42 -5.81
C SER A 131 1.33 -0.54 -7.03
N TRP A 132 0.34 -0.91 -7.87
CA TRP A 132 -0.08 -0.13 -9.04
C TRP A 132 -1.04 1.04 -8.71
N GLY A 133 -1.14 1.45 -7.45
CA GLY A 133 -1.76 2.71 -7.03
C GLY A 133 -3.28 2.75 -6.98
N ARG A 134 -3.99 1.61 -6.96
CA ARG A 134 -5.46 1.60 -6.97
C ARG A 134 -6.10 2.37 -5.82
N TRP A 135 -5.49 2.32 -4.62
CA TRP A 135 -5.97 3.05 -3.45
C TRP A 135 -5.58 4.53 -3.50
N CYS A 136 -4.43 4.87 -4.09
CA CYS A 136 -4.09 6.26 -4.39
C CYS A 136 -5.12 6.91 -5.34
N ILE A 137 -5.52 6.18 -6.39
CA ILE A 137 -6.54 6.65 -7.34
C ILE A 137 -7.90 6.81 -6.63
N ALA A 138 -8.30 5.84 -5.79
CA ALA A 138 -9.51 5.95 -4.98
C ALA A 138 -9.45 7.16 -4.03
N ALA A 139 -8.29 7.41 -3.41
CA ALA A 139 -8.07 8.54 -2.53
C ALA A 139 -8.13 9.88 -3.28
N ALA A 140 -7.54 9.98 -4.48
CA ALA A 140 -7.65 11.17 -5.33
C ALA A 140 -9.11 11.48 -5.67
N ARG A 141 -9.89 10.48 -6.08
CA ARG A 141 -11.33 10.59 -6.35
C ARG A 141 -12.13 11.04 -5.12
N ALA A 142 -11.67 10.68 -3.92
CA ALA A 142 -12.26 11.11 -2.65
C ALA A 142 -11.77 12.51 -2.18
N GLY A 143 -10.96 13.21 -2.99
CA GLY A 143 -10.47 14.56 -2.72
C GLY A 143 -9.24 14.64 -1.80
N TYR A 144 -8.49 13.55 -1.63
CA TYR A 144 -7.17 13.56 -1.00
C TYR A 144 -6.07 13.98 -1.98
N ARG A 145 -4.88 14.28 -1.45
CA ARG A 145 -3.60 14.39 -2.19
C ARG A 145 -2.78 13.14 -1.90
N PRO A 146 -2.92 12.08 -2.71
CA PRO A 146 -2.29 10.80 -2.42
C PRO A 146 -0.82 10.77 -2.79
N ILE A 147 -0.06 10.04 -1.96
CA ILE A 147 1.33 9.68 -2.16
C ILE A 147 1.41 8.17 -1.96
N GLY A 148 1.88 7.45 -2.98
CA GLY A 148 2.08 6.00 -2.91
C GLY A 148 3.55 5.64 -2.72
N ILE A 149 3.81 4.68 -1.84
CA ILE A 149 5.15 4.08 -1.66
C ILE A 149 5.07 2.56 -1.78
N ASP A 150 5.99 1.99 -2.53
CA ASP A 150 6.10 0.54 -2.73
C ASP A 150 7.55 0.17 -3.08
N PRO A 151 8.09 -0.99 -2.69
CA PRO A 151 9.42 -1.43 -3.09
C PRO A 151 9.53 -1.83 -4.57
N SER A 152 8.40 -2.04 -5.27
CA SER A 152 8.36 -2.45 -6.66
C SER A 152 8.40 -1.27 -7.63
N LEU A 153 9.52 -1.05 -8.31
CA LEU A 153 9.63 -0.04 -9.38
C LEU A 153 8.61 -0.30 -10.51
N GLY A 154 8.35 -1.58 -10.84
CA GLY A 154 7.34 -1.95 -11.84
C GLY A 154 5.94 -1.55 -11.41
N GLY A 155 5.58 -1.78 -10.13
CA GLY A 155 4.32 -1.35 -9.53
C GLY A 155 4.17 0.16 -9.53
N ILE A 156 5.19 0.89 -9.09
CA ILE A 156 5.20 2.36 -9.05
C ILE A 156 5.07 3.00 -10.44
N ARG A 157 5.75 2.44 -11.45
CA ARG A 157 5.59 2.91 -12.84
C ARG A 157 4.16 2.67 -13.35
N ALA A 158 3.61 1.49 -13.11
CA ALA A 158 2.22 1.20 -13.43
C ALA A 158 1.27 2.15 -12.69
N ALA A 159 1.52 2.45 -11.41
CA ALA A 159 0.73 3.40 -10.64
C ALA A 159 0.69 4.80 -11.29
N ARG A 160 1.84 5.30 -11.77
CA ARG A 160 1.92 6.57 -12.50
C ARG A 160 1.14 6.54 -13.81
N ASN A 161 1.32 5.47 -14.61
CA ASN A 161 0.62 5.31 -15.87
C ASN A 161 -0.89 5.29 -15.66
N VAL A 162 -1.37 4.45 -14.74
CA VAL A 162 -2.81 4.31 -14.45
C VAL A 162 -3.39 5.60 -13.86
N ALA A 163 -2.68 6.27 -12.96
CA ALA A 163 -3.10 7.56 -12.42
C ALA A 163 -3.26 8.60 -13.53
N ALA A 164 -2.28 8.69 -14.45
CA ALA A 164 -2.35 9.58 -15.60
C ALA A 164 -3.53 9.24 -16.54
N GLN A 165 -3.74 7.97 -16.87
CA GLN A 165 -4.87 7.51 -17.69
C GLN A 165 -6.23 7.83 -17.07
N LEU A 166 -6.34 7.76 -15.74
CA LEU A 166 -7.58 8.02 -15.01
C LEU A 166 -7.72 9.45 -14.50
N GLY A 167 -6.80 10.36 -14.86
CA GLY A 167 -6.82 11.76 -14.45
C GLY A 167 -6.67 11.95 -12.93
N ALA A 168 -6.01 11.03 -12.25
CA ALA A 168 -5.78 11.10 -10.80
C ALA A 168 -4.44 11.78 -10.50
N ASP A 169 -4.47 12.91 -9.80
CA ASP A 169 -3.24 13.59 -9.34
C ASP A 169 -2.68 12.89 -8.11
N ALA A 170 -1.61 12.12 -8.29
CA ALA A 170 -0.96 11.33 -7.26
C ALA A 170 0.57 11.33 -7.43
N LEU A 171 1.29 11.29 -6.32
CA LEU A 171 2.75 11.20 -6.28
C LEU A 171 3.18 9.77 -5.93
N PHE A 172 4.33 9.33 -6.44
CA PHE A 172 4.79 7.97 -6.24
C PHE A 172 6.30 7.91 -6.01
N VAL A 173 6.74 7.00 -5.10
CA VAL A 173 8.14 6.79 -4.76
C VAL A 173 8.41 5.30 -4.52
N VAL A 174 9.58 4.82 -4.95
CA VAL A 174 10.05 3.49 -4.56
C VAL A 174 10.72 3.58 -3.20
N GLY A 175 10.25 2.77 -2.24
CA GLY A 175 10.80 2.76 -0.88
C GLY A 175 10.24 1.63 -0.02
N ASP A 176 10.75 1.56 1.21
CA ASP A 176 10.38 0.55 2.21
C ASP A 176 9.58 1.20 3.35
N GLY A 177 8.46 0.60 3.73
CA GLY A 177 7.62 1.10 4.82
C GLY A 177 8.32 1.17 6.19
N ARG A 178 9.38 0.40 6.40
CA ARG A 178 10.21 0.43 7.60
C ARG A 178 11.16 1.63 7.68
N TYR A 179 11.36 2.34 6.56
CA TYR A 179 12.28 3.46 6.39
C TYR A 179 11.62 4.50 5.49
N LEU A 180 10.46 5.03 5.92
CA LEU A 180 9.67 5.96 5.12
C LEU A 180 10.49 7.21 4.78
N PRO A 181 10.72 7.50 3.49
CA PRO A 181 11.56 8.61 3.07
C PRO A 181 10.78 9.94 3.10
N PHE A 182 10.02 10.20 4.14
CA PHE A 182 9.23 11.41 4.29
C PHE A 182 9.64 12.18 5.53
N ARG A 183 9.48 13.51 5.48
CA ARG A 183 9.66 14.40 6.63
C ARG A 183 8.71 14.02 7.75
N ASP A 184 9.07 14.38 8.97
CA ASP A 184 8.21 14.23 10.14
C ASP A 184 6.96 15.11 9.99
N HIS A 185 5.82 14.61 10.44
CA HIS A 185 4.57 15.36 10.56
C HIS A 185 4.06 16.03 9.27
N VAL A 186 4.22 15.35 8.12
CA VAL A 186 3.76 15.88 6.82
C VAL A 186 2.52 15.18 6.28
N ILE A 187 2.09 14.05 6.86
CA ILE A 187 0.96 13.22 6.40
C ILE A 187 -0.25 13.42 7.31
N ASP A 188 -1.44 13.61 6.72
CA ASP A 188 -2.69 13.74 7.45
C ASP A 188 -3.41 12.39 7.64
N GLN A 189 -3.30 11.49 6.65
CA GLN A 189 -3.93 10.17 6.66
C GLN A 189 -2.95 9.12 6.14
N ALA A 190 -2.57 8.16 6.98
CA ALA A 190 -1.85 6.96 6.53
C ALA A 190 -2.84 5.83 6.24
N PHE A 191 -2.52 5.06 5.22
CA PHE A 191 -3.31 3.91 4.77
C PHE A 191 -2.38 2.77 4.36
N SER A 192 -2.82 1.54 4.59
CA SER A 192 -2.17 0.35 4.03
C SER A 192 -3.19 -0.77 3.90
N TYR A 193 -3.21 -1.45 2.77
CA TYR A 193 -4.17 -2.49 2.49
C TYR A 193 -3.52 -3.77 1.97
N SER A 194 -3.63 -4.85 2.74
CA SER A 194 -3.09 -6.17 2.38
C SER A 194 -1.55 -6.20 2.21
N VAL A 195 -0.83 -5.42 2.99
CA VAL A 195 0.64 -5.29 2.92
C VAL A 195 1.31 -5.72 4.21
N LEU A 196 1.00 -5.07 5.35
CA LEU A 196 1.69 -5.32 6.61
C LEU A 196 1.53 -6.77 7.09
N GLN A 197 0.46 -7.45 6.69
CA GLN A 197 0.24 -8.87 6.96
C GLN A 197 1.30 -9.81 6.35
N HIS A 198 2.09 -9.33 5.39
CA HIS A 198 3.20 -10.07 4.78
C HIS A 198 4.55 -9.84 5.47
N LEU A 199 4.61 -8.90 6.40
CA LEU A 199 5.82 -8.57 7.17
C LEU A 199 5.92 -9.41 8.44
N SER A 200 7.14 -9.63 8.94
CA SER A 200 7.33 -10.17 10.29
C SER A 200 6.77 -9.21 11.34
N LYS A 201 6.50 -9.69 12.56
CA LYS A 201 5.98 -8.85 13.64
C LYS A 201 6.90 -7.66 13.94
N GLU A 202 8.19 -7.89 13.92
CA GLU A 202 9.22 -6.88 14.13
C GLU A 202 9.19 -5.81 13.03
N ASN A 203 9.06 -6.23 11.77
CA ASN A 203 8.95 -5.32 10.62
C ASN A 203 7.63 -4.53 10.62
N VAL A 204 6.52 -5.13 11.08
CA VAL A 204 5.26 -4.40 11.30
C VAL A 204 5.47 -3.28 12.32
N VAL A 205 6.09 -3.57 13.48
CA VAL A 205 6.37 -2.56 14.51
C VAL A 205 7.24 -1.43 13.96
N LEU A 206 8.31 -1.74 13.22
CA LEU A 206 9.15 -0.72 12.58
C LEU A 206 8.33 0.16 11.62
N THR A 207 7.47 -0.46 10.79
CA THR A 207 6.60 0.27 9.85
C THR A 207 5.60 1.18 10.59
N LEU A 208 5.00 0.69 11.69
CA LEU A 208 4.08 1.50 12.50
C LEU A 208 4.78 2.71 13.14
N ARG A 209 6.02 2.56 13.60
CA ARG A 209 6.84 3.68 14.12
C ARG A 209 7.11 4.73 13.07
N GLU A 210 7.45 4.32 11.86
CA GLU A 210 7.64 5.25 10.74
C GLU A 210 6.34 5.93 10.33
N ILE A 211 5.21 5.20 10.28
CA ILE A 211 3.89 5.79 10.07
C ILE A 211 3.59 6.85 11.15
N ARG A 212 3.85 6.52 12.42
CA ARG A 212 3.70 7.51 13.52
C ARG A 212 4.53 8.76 13.31
N ARG A 213 5.79 8.59 12.92
CA ARG A 213 6.72 9.71 12.71
C ARG A 213 6.24 10.66 11.62
N VAL A 214 5.78 10.13 10.49
CA VAL A 214 5.36 10.96 9.35
C VAL A 214 3.97 11.55 9.51
N LEU A 215 3.11 10.95 10.37
CA LEU A 215 1.78 11.48 10.67
C LEU A 215 1.89 12.78 11.46
N ARG A 216 1.05 13.75 11.10
CA ARG A 216 0.80 14.94 11.92
C ARG A 216 0.23 14.54 13.29
N PRO A 217 0.36 15.38 14.31
CA PRO A 217 -0.21 15.09 15.64
C PRO A 217 -1.69 14.71 15.59
N GLU A 218 -2.50 15.38 14.74
CA GLU A 218 -3.92 15.10 14.52
C GLU A 218 -4.18 14.09 13.39
N GLY A 219 -3.11 13.55 12.80
CA GLY A 219 -3.18 12.61 11.69
C GLY A 219 -3.82 11.30 12.11
N ALA A 220 -4.43 10.63 11.15
CA ALA A 220 -5.12 9.36 11.36
C ALA A 220 -4.48 8.24 10.53
N SER A 221 -4.72 6.99 10.94
CA SER A 221 -4.37 5.84 10.11
C SER A 221 -5.53 4.87 9.95
N LEU A 222 -5.56 4.17 8.81
CA LEU A 222 -6.47 3.07 8.54
C LEU A 222 -5.66 1.94 7.88
N ILE A 223 -5.37 0.89 8.63
CA ILE A 223 -4.49 -0.19 8.19
C ILE A 223 -5.23 -1.51 8.24
N GLN A 224 -5.26 -2.22 7.11
CA GLN A 224 -5.86 -3.54 7.02
C GLN A 224 -4.87 -4.62 7.43
N MET A 225 -5.35 -5.58 8.23
CA MET A 225 -4.60 -6.73 8.71
C MET A 225 -5.42 -8.03 8.65
N ALA A 226 -4.73 -9.15 8.40
CA ALA A 226 -5.34 -10.47 8.41
C ALA A 226 -5.51 -10.97 9.85
N ASN A 227 -6.74 -11.41 10.18
CA ASN A 227 -7.08 -11.97 11.48
C ASN A 227 -6.90 -13.51 11.49
N LYS A 228 -6.29 -14.01 12.54
CA LYS A 228 -6.06 -15.44 12.76
C LYS A 228 -7.36 -16.24 12.93
N LEU A 229 -8.41 -15.65 13.47
CA LEU A 229 -9.65 -16.31 13.87
C LEU A 229 -10.73 -16.33 12.78
N GLY A 230 -10.50 -15.68 11.63
CA GLY A 230 -11.46 -15.68 10.53
C GLY A 230 -11.63 -17.06 9.89
N PRO A 231 -12.83 -17.42 9.36
CA PRO A 231 -13.10 -18.76 8.80
C PRO A 231 -12.14 -19.14 7.66
N ARG A 232 -11.89 -18.23 6.74
CA ARG A 232 -10.94 -18.45 5.64
C ARG A 232 -9.50 -18.52 6.12
N SER A 233 -9.17 -17.69 7.08
CA SER A 233 -7.85 -17.66 7.72
C SER A 233 -7.56 -18.98 8.46
N LEU A 234 -8.53 -19.49 9.22
CA LEU A 234 -8.43 -20.79 9.89
C LEU A 234 -8.32 -21.93 8.87
N TYR A 235 -9.13 -21.94 7.82
CA TYR A 235 -9.03 -22.93 6.74
C TYR A 235 -7.63 -22.95 6.13
N ASN A 236 -7.07 -21.79 5.80
CA ASN A 236 -5.73 -21.71 5.24
C ASN A 236 -4.66 -22.20 6.21
N GLN A 237 -4.75 -21.85 7.50
CA GLN A 237 -3.81 -22.32 8.52
C GLN A 237 -3.88 -23.84 8.72
N LEU A 238 -5.09 -24.40 8.77
CA LEU A 238 -5.30 -25.86 8.84
C LEU A 238 -4.71 -26.58 7.62
N ARG A 239 -4.99 -26.06 6.41
CA ARG A 239 -4.44 -26.63 5.16
C ARG A 239 -2.92 -26.65 5.13
N HIS A 240 -2.27 -25.68 5.73
CA HIS A 240 -0.81 -25.59 5.84
C HIS A 240 -0.26 -26.15 7.16
N CYS A 241 -1.04 -26.95 7.91
CA CYS A 241 -0.65 -27.61 9.17
C CYS A 241 0.00 -26.64 10.18
N PHE A 242 -0.41 -25.37 10.21
CA PHE A 242 0.15 -24.33 11.07
C PHE A 242 1.67 -24.13 10.95
N VAL A 243 2.27 -24.53 9.84
CA VAL A 243 3.70 -24.32 9.58
C VAL A 243 4.00 -22.81 9.55
N LYS A 244 5.16 -22.42 10.08
CA LYS A 244 5.62 -21.03 10.05
C LYS A 244 5.75 -20.57 8.60
N THR A 245 5.17 -19.40 8.33
CA THR A 245 5.23 -18.76 7.01
C THR A 245 6.65 -18.28 6.71
N HIS A 246 7.07 -18.49 5.46
CA HIS A 246 8.35 -18.02 4.93
C HIS A 246 8.12 -17.03 3.78
N GLY A 247 9.07 -16.12 3.57
CA GLY A 247 8.99 -15.16 2.47
C GLY A 247 7.78 -14.21 2.57
N PHE A 248 7.10 -13.97 1.44
CA PHE A 248 5.99 -13.02 1.29
C PHE A 248 4.62 -13.70 1.44
N GLU A 249 4.46 -14.51 2.49
CA GLU A 249 3.19 -15.17 2.83
C GLU A 249 2.41 -14.36 3.88
N VAL A 250 1.08 -14.60 3.97
CA VAL A 250 0.23 -13.93 4.96
C VAL A 250 0.52 -14.46 6.36
N ARG A 251 0.83 -13.54 7.27
CA ARG A 251 0.99 -13.80 8.70
C ARG A 251 -0.24 -13.36 9.45
N TYR A 252 -0.87 -14.32 10.10
CA TYR A 252 -2.12 -14.09 10.83
C TYR A 252 -1.84 -13.67 12.27
N TRP A 253 -2.55 -12.64 12.71
CA TRP A 253 -2.46 -12.11 14.07
C TRP A 253 -3.75 -12.35 14.83
N LEU A 254 -3.65 -12.54 16.15
CA LEU A 254 -4.83 -12.47 17.00
C LEU A 254 -5.31 -11.01 17.15
N PRO A 255 -6.64 -10.76 17.21
CA PRO A 255 -7.16 -9.40 17.39
C PRO A 255 -6.57 -8.63 18.57
N GLY A 256 -6.35 -9.31 19.71
CA GLY A 256 -5.70 -8.72 20.87
C GLY A 256 -4.24 -8.32 20.63
N GLU A 257 -3.48 -9.14 19.91
CA GLU A 257 -2.10 -8.81 19.50
C GLU A 257 -2.07 -7.58 18.61
N LEU A 258 -2.98 -7.51 17.61
CA LEU A 258 -3.11 -6.36 16.72
C LEU A 258 -3.40 -5.08 17.50
N LEU A 259 -4.43 -5.10 18.35
CA LEU A 259 -4.78 -3.93 19.16
C LEU A 259 -3.63 -3.48 20.05
N THR A 260 -2.91 -4.42 20.66
CA THR A 260 -1.78 -4.11 21.54
C THR A 260 -0.64 -3.46 20.74
N ALA A 261 -0.23 -4.06 19.61
CA ALA A 261 0.85 -3.54 18.77
C ALA A 261 0.51 -2.13 18.23
N PHE A 262 -0.69 -1.95 17.70
CA PHE A 262 -1.11 -0.66 17.15
C PHE A 262 -1.27 0.42 18.22
N ARG A 263 -1.83 0.09 19.38
CA ARG A 263 -1.95 1.04 20.50
C ARG A 263 -0.60 1.48 21.05
N ASN A 264 0.35 0.57 21.14
CA ASN A 264 1.69 0.89 21.62
C ASN A 264 2.44 1.84 20.65
N GLU A 265 2.30 1.65 19.34
CA GLU A 265 3.07 2.39 18.36
C GLU A 265 2.32 3.63 17.82
N LEU A 266 1.01 3.57 17.63
CA LEU A 266 0.22 4.65 17.01
C LEU A 266 -0.71 5.37 17.99
N GLY A 267 -0.98 4.80 19.17
CA GLY A 267 -1.92 5.36 20.13
C GLY A 267 -3.33 4.74 20.08
N PRO A 268 -4.36 5.44 20.57
CA PRO A 268 -5.71 4.90 20.67
C PRO A 268 -6.19 4.31 19.35
N THR A 269 -6.48 3.01 19.35
CA THR A 269 -6.82 2.24 18.15
C THR A 269 -8.14 1.52 18.31
N GLU A 270 -9.00 1.65 17.32
CA GLU A 270 -10.25 0.92 17.18
C GLU A 270 -10.12 -0.17 16.11
N MET A 271 -10.83 -1.27 16.30
CA MET A 271 -10.88 -2.38 15.37
C MET A 271 -12.23 -2.42 14.67
N GLU A 272 -12.20 -2.35 13.34
CA GLU A 272 -13.37 -2.44 12.48
C GLU A 272 -13.25 -3.67 11.56
N VAL A 273 -14.40 -4.21 11.12
CA VAL A 273 -14.39 -5.30 10.14
C VAL A 273 -14.21 -4.72 8.73
N ASP A 274 -13.21 -5.24 8.00
CA ASP A 274 -13.08 -5.02 6.56
C ASP A 274 -13.89 -6.07 5.79
N GLY A 275 -13.73 -7.37 6.11
CA GLY A 275 -14.45 -8.42 5.42
C GLY A 275 -14.36 -9.80 6.04
N PHE A 276 -15.26 -10.68 5.56
CA PHE A 276 -15.31 -12.11 5.88
C PHE A 276 -15.01 -12.93 4.62
N PHE A 277 -14.57 -14.17 4.76
CA PHE A 277 -14.35 -15.19 3.72
C PHE A 277 -13.31 -14.85 2.66
N SER A 278 -12.87 -13.61 2.56
CA SER A 278 -11.83 -13.16 1.64
C SER A 278 -11.12 -11.94 2.20
N LEU A 279 -9.83 -11.80 1.92
CA LEU A 279 -9.04 -10.69 2.43
C LEU A 279 -9.21 -9.39 1.62
N ASN A 280 -9.57 -9.45 0.34
CA ASN A 280 -9.44 -8.29 -0.55
C ASN A 280 -10.70 -7.78 -1.27
N PRO A 281 -11.60 -8.61 -1.85
CA PRO A 281 -12.70 -8.09 -2.65
C PRO A 281 -13.74 -7.31 -1.86
N GLN A 282 -14.23 -6.25 -2.48
CA GLN A 282 -15.27 -5.37 -1.96
C GLN A 282 -16.50 -5.35 -2.88
N ILE A 283 -17.54 -4.64 -2.48
CA ILE A 283 -18.76 -4.46 -3.30
C ILE A 283 -18.44 -3.80 -4.65
N SER A 284 -17.49 -2.87 -4.69
CA SER A 284 -17.00 -2.25 -5.93
C SER A 284 -16.41 -3.24 -6.94
N ASP A 285 -15.97 -4.40 -6.44
CA ASP A 285 -15.35 -5.44 -7.28
C ASP A 285 -16.35 -6.42 -7.89
N LEU A 286 -17.65 -6.37 -7.54
CA LEU A 286 -18.66 -7.37 -7.96
C LEU A 286 -18.71 -7.58 -9.47
N ARG A 287 -18.60 -6.51 -10.26
CA ARG A 287 -18.65 -6.58 -11.73
C ARG A 287 -17.50 -7.37 -12.35
N PHE A 288 -16.38 -7.51 -11.64
CA PHE A 288 -15.21 -8.26 -12.05
C PHE A 288 -15.23 -9.74 -11.65
N LEU A 289 -16.20 -10.15 -10.83
CA LEU A 289 -16.22 -11.47 -10.22
C LEU A 289 -17.32 -12.37 -10.82
N PRO A 290 -17.07 -13.67 -11.02
CA PRO A 290 -18.11 -14.65 -11.32
C PRO A 290 -19.22 -14.66 -10.27
N TRP A 291 -20.45 -14.99 -10.66
CA TRP A 291 -21.66 -14.89 -9.81
C TRP A 291 -21.52 -15.56 -8.44
N LYS A 292 -20.87 -16.73 -8.37
CA LYS A 292 -20.63 -17.46 -7.11
C LYS A 292 -19.77 -16.68 -6.12
N TYR A 293 -18.78 -15.93 -6.60
CA TYR A 293 -17.96 -15.07 -5.76
C TYR A 293 -18.66 -13.75 -5.40
N GLN A 294 -19.55 -13.26 -6.27
CA GLN A 294 -20.40 -12.12 -5.93
C GLN A 294 -21.27 -12.41 -4.71
N THR A 295 -21.84 -13.63 -4.59
CA THR A 295 -22.61 -14.04 -3.42
C THR A 295 -21.78 -14.02 -2.15
N VAL A 296 -20.53 -14.51 -2.20
CA VAL A 296 -19.60 -14.48 -1.06
C VAL A 296 -19.32 -13.03 -0.64
N VAL A 297 -19.03 -12.14 -1.59
CA VAL A 297 -18.74 -10.72 -1.29
C VAL A 297 -19.98 -10.01 -0.70
N ARG A 298 -21.18 -10.27 -1.23
CA ARG A 298 -22.45 -9.73 -0.69
C ARG A 298 -22.70 -10.22 0.74
N SER A 299 -22.48 -11.51 1.00
CA SER A 299 -22.61 -12.10 2.35
C SER A 299 -21.60 -11.50 3.32
N SER A 300 -20.34 -11.34 2.88
CA SER A 300 -19.30 -10.66 3.63
C SER A 300 -19.69 -9.23 4.02
N GLU A 301 -20.25 -8.47 3.08
CA GLU A 301 -20.71 -7.10 3.33
C GLU A 301 -21.90 -7.05 4.29
N ALA A 302 -22.84 -7.97 4.20
CA ALA A 302 -23.97 -8.09 5.14
C ALA A 302 -23.47 -8.36 6.57
N LEU A 303 -22.54 -9.32 6.73
CA LEU A 303 -21.90 -9.61 8.03
C LEU A 303 -21.08 -8.42 8.56
N ARG A 304 -20.35 -7.72 7.68
CA ARG A 304 -19.63 -6.50 8.04
C ARG A 304 -20.58 -5.43 8.58
N LYS A 305 -21.74 -5.22 7.94
CA LYS A 305 -22.75 -4.28 8.46
C LYS A 305 -23.31 -4.73 9.81
N ALA A 306 -23.62 -6.02 9.95
CA ALA A 306 -24.12 -6.60 11.19
C ALA A 306 -23.10 -6.49 12.34
N SER A 307 -21.79 -6.57 12.06
CA SER A 307 -20.73 -6.46 13.08
C SER A 307 -20.65 -5.08 13.75
N ARG A 308 -21.33 -4.06 13.20
CA ARG A 308 -21.46 -2.76 13.86
C ARG A 308 -22.33 -2.82 15.10
N ALA A 309 -23.39 -3.62 15.08
CA ALA A 309 -24.30 -3.84 16.21
C ALA A 309 -23.89 -5.05 17.03
N LEU A 310 -23.39 -6.13 16.39
CA LEU A 310 -23.00 -7.37 17.04
C LEU A 310 -21.47 -7.43 17.19
N LEU A 311 -20.95 -6.81 18.24
CA LEU A 311 -19.50 -6.67 18.49
C LEU A 311 -18.71 -8.00 18.46
N PRO A 312 -19.20 -9.15 18.95
CA PRO A 312 -18.49 -10.42 18.87
C PRO A 312 -18.14 -10.86 17.44
N LEU A 313 -18.94 -10.48 16.44
CA LEU A 313 -18.67 -10.80 15.03
C LEU A 313 -17.34 -10.21 14.55
N ARG A 314 -16.86 -9.12 15.15
CA ARG A 314 -15.59 -8.50 14.76
C ARG A 314 -14.41 -9.44 14.95
N TYR A 315 -14.45 -10.29 15.96
CA TYR A 315 -13.38 -11.24 16.26
C TYR A 315 -13.33 -12.41 15.27
N GLY A 316 -14.45 -12.71 14.62
CA GLY A 316 -14.56 -13.77 13.59
C GLY A 316 -14.38 -13.30 12.15
N ALA A 317 -14.07 -12.04 11.90
CA ALA A 317 -13.81 -11.56 10.55
C ALA A 317 -12.42 -12.00 10.07
N ASP A 318 -12.25 -12.26 8.77
CA ASP A 318 -10.94 -12.62 8.18
C ASP A 318 -10.04 -11.41 8.02
N SER A 319 -10.62 -10.26 7.75
CA SER A 319 -9.94 -9.01 7.46
C SER A 319 -10.44 -7.91 8.40
N LEU A 320 -9.49 -7.25 9.05
CA LEU A 320 -9.75 -6.20 10.04
C LEU A 320 -9.05 -4.90 9.61
N TYR A 321 -9.75 -3.79 9.79
CA TYR A 321 -9.13 -2.48 9.82
C TYR A 321 -8.77 -2.08 11.25
N LEU A 322 -7.54 -1.63 11.43
CA LEU A 322 -7.06 -0.93 12.63
C LEU A 322 -7.10 0.57 12.31
N ARG A 323 -8.04 1.27 12.95
CA ARG A 323 -8.21 2.71 12.81
C ARG A 323 -7.59 3.40 14.01
N THR A 324 -6.63 4.28 13.76
CA THR A 324 -6.08 5.16 14.79
C THR A 324 -6.44 6.59 14.44
N ASN A 325 -6.99 7.31 15.38
CA ASN A 325 -7.20 8.74 15.28
C ASN A 325 -6.12 9.41 16.13
N GLY A 326 -5.52 10.48 15.64
CA GLY A 326 -4.63 11.30 16.45
C GLY A 326 -5.29 11.72 17.78
N PRO A 327 -4.53 12.06 18.82
CA PRO A 327 -5.13 12.57 20.03
C PRO A 327 -6.03 13.76 19.69
N ARG A 328 -7.29 13.72 20.15
CA ARG A 328 -8.19 14.86 19.99
C ARG A 328 -7.50 16.06 20.64
N PRO A 329 -7.45 17.23 19.98
CA PRO A 329 -6.98 18.44 20.67
C PRO A 329 -7.83 18.62 21.93
N LYS A 330 -7.12 18.85 23.05
CA LYS A 330 -7.77 19.15 24.35
C LYS A 330 -8.50 20.47 24.29
#